data_261a9399b8b7d0f25ac17fa1fcd4f991
#
_entry.id   261a9399b8b7d0f25ac17fa1fcd4f991
#
_cell.length_a   1.000
_cell.length_b   1.000
_cell.length_c   1.000
_cell.angle_alpha   90.00
_cell.angle_beta   90.00
_cell.angle_gamma   90.00
#
_symmetry.space_group_name_H-M   'P 1'
#
loop_
_entity.id
_entity.type
_entity.pdbx_description
1 polymer ?
#
loop_
_entity_poly.entity_id
_entity_poly.type
_entity_poly.pdbx_seq_one_letter_code
_entity_poly.pdbx_strand_id
1 'polypeptide(L)'
;MTGETTISKKFRYILLLMCVCIVFWLSALQVRAAAPVLSAKNLSVTVGHTRTLKLQNMSGKVTWSSSNAKTAVVSSTGTVTGRRAGSCVITAKYRGKAYQCMVKVYRTGIEWMPNYLQKKNVPAQNQGRVVLAGSSYIEYWTSASTAFAPLKTVNNGIGGSTVQDWMTLYEKLIVNYKPSAVVVYVGSNDIAGGKSGKATAAQTCLLLKRLKTKLPGVPIYYISIAPSIRRWNLWKENQICNQAVSSFCSKTSGVSFIHCTPYLLKNGKLRKELYRSDQLHFNQKGYQIWNQVIPARIKKDLK
;
A
#
# COMPACT_ATOMS: atom_id res chain seq x y z
N MET A 1 -0.29 37.40 -87.59
CA MET A 1 -1.65 36.98 -87.28
C MET A 1 -1.55 35.66 -86.55
N THR A 2 -1.42 35.71 -85.45
CA THR A 2 -2.04 35.36 -84.17
C THR A 2 -2.57 33.92 -84.19
N GLY A 3 -1.70 32.95 -83.99
CA GLY A 3 -2.05 31.61 -83.56
C GLY A 3 -1.90 31.52 -82.02
N GLU A 4 -2.90 31.97 -81.27
CA GLU A 4 -3.01 31.61 -79.85
C GLU A 4 -3.37 30.15 -79.80
N THR A 5 -2.41 29.34 -79.43
CA THR A 5 -2.49 27.88 -79.43
C THR A 5 -3.53 27.39 -78.44
N THR A 6 -4.47 26.58 -78.92
CA THR A 6 -5.52 25.90 -78.22
C THR A 6 -5.00 25.06 -77.00
N ILE A 7 -3.71 24.86 -76.92
CA ILE A 7 -2.97 24.21 -75.84
C ILE A 7 -2.94 25.10 -74.57
N SER A 8 -2.91 26.40 -74.69
CA SER A 8 -2.85 27.33 -73.56
C SER A 8 -4.15 27.32 -72.70
N LYS A 9 -5.29 27.26 -73.36
CA LYS A 9 -6.60 27.23 -72.66
C LYS A 9 -6.84 25.91 -71.94
N LYS A 10 -6.51 24.76 -72.56
CA LYS A 10 -6.62 23.45 -71.89
C LYS A 10 -5.69 23.34 -70.68
N PHE A 11 -4.48 23.86 -70.78
CA PHE A 11 -3.50 23.83 -69.65
C PHE A 11 -3.97 24.72 -68.49
N ARG A 12 -4.58 25.85 -68.76
CA ARG A 12 -5.19 26.70 -67.70
C ARG A 12 -6.38 26.01 -67.01
N TYR A 13 -7.25 25.27 -67.76
CA TYR A 13 -8.36 24.51 -67.20
C TYR A 13 -7.89 23.34 -66.35
N ILE A 14 -6.85 22.62 -66.78
CA ILE A 14 -6.25 21.52 -66.02
C ILE A 14 -5.61 22.04 -64.73
N LEU A 15 -4.90 23.18 -64.77
CA LEU A 15 -4.29 23.82 -63.58
C LEU A 15 -5.39 24.28 -62.58
N LEU A 16 -6.49 24.87 -63.12
CA LEU A 16 -7.63 25.30 -62.27
C LEU A 16 -8.35 24.08 -61.62
N LEU A 17 -8.53 22.99 -62.36
CA LEU A 17 -9.11 21.74 -61.85
C LEU A 17 -8.18 21.09 -60.80
N MET A 18 -6.89 21.09 -61.01
CA MET A 18 -5.91 20.60 -60.02
C MET A 18 -5.90 21.47 -58.76
N CYS A 19 -5.99 22.80 -58.87
CA CYS A 19 -6.09 23.72 -57.70
C CYS A 19 -7.40 23.50 -56.94
N VAL A 20 -8.52 23.30 -57.62
CA VAL A 20 -9.83 23.04 -57.01
C VAL A 20 -9.79 21.67 -56.29
N CYS A 21 -9.20 20.63 -56.91
CA CYS A 21 -9.02 19.33 -56.27
C CYS A 21 -8.12 19.37 -55.04
N ILE A 22 -7.04 20.18 -55.09
CA ILE A 22 -6.11 20.35 -53.97
C ILE A 22 -6.83 21.09 -52.81
N VAL A 23 -7.63 22.10 -53.10
CA VAL A 23 -8.42 22.82 -52.09
C VAL A 23 -9.52 21.88 -51.48
N PHE A 24 -10.15 21.04 -52.27
CA PHE A 24 -11.08 20.01 -51.76
C PHE A 24 -10.37 18.93 -50.94
N TRP A 25 -9.14 18.53 -51.31
CA TRP A 25 -8.35 17.56 -50.51
C TRP A 25 -7.83 18.16 -49.21
N LEU A 26 -7.46 19.43 -49.20
CA LEU A 26 -7.03 20.13 -47.98
C LEU A 26 -8.21 20.40 -47.01
N SER A 27 -9.43 20.52 -47.48
CA SER A 27 -10.63 20.66 -46.64
C SER A 27 -11.09 19.34 -45.99
N ALA A 28 -10.60 18.16 -46.50
CA ALA A 28 -10.97 16.86 -45.97
C ALA A 28 -10.11 16.36 -44.83
N LEU A 29 -9.00 17.03 -44.53
CA LEU A 29 -8.19 16.80 -43.32
C LEU A 29 -8.74 17.62 -42.14
N GLN A 30 -10.04 17.42 -41.83
CA GLN A 30 -10.48 17.79 -40.49
C GLN A 30 -9.80 16.84 -39.51
N VAL A 31 -8.76 17.30 -38.86
CA VAL A 31 -8.23 16.66 -37.65
C VAL A 31 -9.37 16.60 -36.65
N ARG A 32 -10.07 15.47 -36.64
CA ARG A 32 -11.19 15.25 -35.70
C ARG A 32 -10.59 15.26 -34.30
N ALA A 33 -10.78 16.35 -33.59
CA ALA A 33 -10.30 16.47 -32.22
C ALA A 33 -10.73 15.24 -31.43
N ALA A 34 -9.78 14.60 -30.75
CA ALA A 34 -10.07 13.40 -29.97
C ALA A 34 -11.19 13.68 -28.96
N ALA A 35 -12.13 12.74 -28.85
CA ALA A 35 -13.26 12.90 -27.93
C ALA A 35 -12.80 13.08 -26.47
N PRO A 36 -13.51 13.89 -25.68
CA PRO A 36 -13.21 14.02 -24.27
C PRO A 36 -13.23 12.68 -23.55
N VAL A 37 -12.22 12.42 -22.73
CA VAL A 37 -12.08 11.16 -21.98
C VAL A 37 -11.54 11.42 -20.57
N LEU A 38 -12.05 10.70 -19.56
CA LEU A 38 -11.49 10.74 -18.21
C LEU A 38 -10.16 10.02 -18.15
N SER A 39 -9.22 10.57 -17.39
CA SER A 39 -7.90 9.97 -17.12
C SER A 39 -7.99 8.61 -16.43
N ALA A 40 -9.13 8.30 -15.79
CA ALA A 40 -9.42 6.97 -15.20
C ALA A 40 -10.92 6.72 -15.13
N LYS A 41 -11.35 5.47 -15.39
CA LYS A 41 -12.72 5.00 -15.15
C LYS A 41 -12.91 4.48 -13.72
N ASN A 42 -11.85 4.03 -13.08
CA ASN A 42 -11.81 3.59 -11.69
C ASN A 42 -10.66 4.30 -10.97
N LEU A 43 -10.91 4.77 -9.75
CA LEU A 43 -9.95 5.46 -8.92
C LEU A 43 -9.97 4.91 -7.50
N SER A 44 -8.79 4.61 -6.96
CA SER A 44 -8.61 4.23 -5.57
C SER A 44 -7.97 5.38 -4.80
N VAL A 45 -8.51 5.72 -3.65
CA VAL A 45 -7.98 6.74 -2.75
C VAL A 45 -8.12 6.29 -1.30
N THR A 46 -7.23 6.71 -0.41
CA THR A 46 -7.34 6.45 1.03
C THR A 46 -8.02 7.63 1.74
N VAL A 47 -8.66 7.34 2.87
CA VAL A 47 -9.23 8.39 3.73
C VAL A 47 -8.15 9.43 4.07
N GLY A 48 -8.46 10.71 3.93
CA GLY A 48 -7.54 11.82 4.17
C GLY A 48 -6.57 12.13 3.03
N HIS A 49 -6.51 11.29 1.98
CA HIS A 49 -5.61 11.51 0.83
C HIS A 49 -6.38 11.99 -0.41
N THR A 50 -5.63 12.50 -1.37
CA THR A 50 -6.17 13.04 -2.62
C THR A 50 -5.63 12.34 -3.85
N ARG A 51 -6.43 12.36 -4.92
CA ARG A 51 -6.07 11.93 -6.27
C ARG A 51 -6.73 12.85 -7.28
N THR A 52 -6.06 13.20 -8.37
CA THR A 52 -6.61 14.08 -9.39
C THR A 52 -7.14 13.28 -10.58
N LEU A 53 -8.41 13.50 -10.92
CA LEU A 53 -9.03 13.10 -12.19
C LEU A 53 -8.91 14.27 -13.16
N LYS A 54 -8.66 13.98 -14.43
CA LYS A 54 -8.64 14.97 -15.52
C LYS A 54 -9.62 14.51 -16.61
N LEU A 55 -10.37 15.46 -17.16
CA LEU A 55 -11.04 15.25 -18.44
C LEU A 55 -10.10 15.76 -19.52
N GLN A 56 -9.63 14.84 -20.37
CA GLN A 56 -8.65 15.11 -21.43
C GLN A 56 -9.38 15.43 -22.74
N ASN A 57 -8.66 15.98 -23.73
CA ASN A 57 -9.17 16.31 -25.07
C ASN A 57 -10.37 17.28 -25.05
N MET A 58 -10.30 18.28 -24.17
CA MET A 58 -11.34 19.30 -24.05
C MET A 58 -10.75 20.69 -23.84
N SER A 59 -11.52 21.71 -24.16
CA SER A 59 -11.22 23.12 -23.89
C SER A 59 -12.41 23.77 -23.18
N GLY A 60 -12.17 24.46 -22.07
CA GLY A 60 -13.18 25.15 -21.32
C GLY A 60 -13.53 24.52 -19.96
N LYS A 61 -14.64 24.95 -19.38
CA LYS A 61 -15.04 24.63 -18.01
C LYS A 61 -15.65 23.24 -17.88
N VAL A 62 -15.21 22.48 -16.88
CA VAL A 62 -15.78 21.21 -16.44
C VAL A 62 -16.45 21.42 -15.08
N THR A 63 -17.64 20.86 -14.91
CA THR A 63 -18.32 20.81 -13.61
C THR A 63 -18.17 19.42 -13.01
N TRP A 64 -17.66 19.37 -11.77
CA TRP A 64 -17.43 18.13 -11.05
C TRP A 64 -18.46 17.95 -9.94
N SER A 65 -18.90 16.70 -9.74
CA SER A 65 -19.80 16.33 -8.65
C SER A 65 -19.49 14.93 -8.11
N SER A 66 -19.88 14.69 -6.87
CA SER A 66 -19.80 13.37 -6.22
C SER A 66 -21.21 12.86 -5.92
N SER A 67 -21.48 11.59 -6.18
CA SER A 67 -22.75 10.95 -5.81
C SER A 67 -22.87 10.75 -4.29
N ASN A 68 -21.76 10.79 -3.54
CA ASN A 68 -21.75 10.68 -2.09
C ASN A 68 -20.58 11.46 -1.48
N ALA A 69 -20.83 12.71 -1.12
CA ALA A 69 -19.84 13.60 -0.51
C ALA A 69 -19.35 13.14 0.88
N LYS A 70 -20.08 12.26 1.57
CA LYS A 70 -19.62 11.64 2.82
C LYS A 70 -18.50 10.63 2.56
N THR A 71 -18.49 9.99 1.37
CA THR A 71 -17.45 9.03 0.96
C THR A 71 -16.25 9.73 0.34
N ALA A 72 -16.47 10.57 -0.67
CA ALA A 72 -15.43 11.40 -1.27
C ALA A 72 -16.00 12.69 -1.81
N VAL A 73 -15.20 13.75 -1.81
CA VAL A 73 -15.50 15.02 -2.47
C VAL A 73 -14.58 15.24 -3.65
N VAL A 74 -14.97 16.12 -4.56
CA VAL A 74 -14.15 16.54 -5.70
C VAL A 74 -14.14 18.06 -5.81
N SER A 75 -12.96 18.63 -6.05
CA SER A 75 -12.81 20.07 -6.29
C SER A 75 -13.22 20.46 -7.70
N SER A 76 -13.32 21.77 -7.95
CA SER A 76 -13.53 22.32 -9.30
C SER A 76 -12.40 21.97 -10.29
N THR A 77 -11.22 21.58 -9.80
CA THR A 77 -10.06 21.16 -10.61
C THR A 77 -9.98 19.64 -10.80
N GLY A 78 -10.96 18.86 -10.30
CA GLY A 78 -10.99 17.40 -10.41
C GLY A 78 -10.16 16.67 -9.33
N THR A 79 -9.73 17.37 -8.27
CA THR A 79 -9.02 16.71 -7.15
C THR A 79 -10.03 16.03 -6.25
N VAL A 80 -9.97 14.69 -6.21
CA VAL A 80 -10.82 13.83 -5.39
C VAL A 80 -10.16 13.61 -4.03
N THR A 81 -10.89 13.88 -2.94
CA THR A 81 -10.44 13.66 -1.55
C THR A 81 -11.30 12.57 -0.90
N GLY A 82 -10.67 11.50 -0.42
CA GLY A 82 -11.33 10.44 0.34
C GLY A 82 -11.69 10.90 1.75
N ARG A 83 -12.97 10.80 2.16
CA ARG A 83 -13.46 11.20 3.49
C ARG A 83 -13.80 10.00 4.37
N ARG A 84 -14.44 8.99 3.81
CA ARG A 84 -14.87 7.78 4.53
C ARG A 84 -14.77 6.58 3.60
N ALA A 85 -14.36 5.44 4.15
CA ALA A 85 -14.31 4.18 3.39
C ALA A 85 -15.68 3.84 2.79
N GLY A 86 -15.68 3.45 1.53
CA GLY A 86 -16.88 3.18 0.74
C GLY A 86 -16.65 3.40 -0.75
N SER A 87 -17.73 3.43 -1.52
CA SER A 87 -17.70 3.71 -2.95
C SER A 87 -18.63 4.86 -3.31
N CYS A 88 -18.24 5.65 -4.29
CA CYS A 88 -19.07 6.69 -4.89
C CYS A 88 -18.69 6.88 -6.36
N VAL A 89 -19.49 7.63 -7.10
CA VAL A 89 -19.22 8.00 -8.49
C VAL A 89 -18.86 9.49 -8.51
N ILE A 90 -17.71 9.81 -9.10
CA ILE A 90 -17.35 11.19 -9.45
C ILE A 90 -17.74 11.41 -10.92
N THR A 91 -18.48 12.47 -11.15
CA THR A 91 -18.99 12.85 -12.48
C THR A 91 -18.38 14.18 -12.92
N ALA A 92 -17.77 14.16 -14.10
CA ALA A 92 -17.39 15.37 -14.84
C ALA A 92 -18.46 15.68 -15.88
N LYS A 93 -19.08 16.86 -15.83
CA LYS A 93 -20.02 17.33 -16.87
C LYS A 93 -19.32 18.34 -17.76
N TYR A 94 -19.35 18.09 -19.07
CA TYR A 94 -18.76 18.94 -20.10
C TYR A 94 -19.66 19.00 -21.33
N ARG A 95 -20.08 20.18 -21.77
CA ARG A 95 -20.99 20.40 -22.93
C ARG A 95 -22.20 19.47 -22.90
N GLY A 96 -22.88 19.39 -21.74
CA GLY A 96 -24.10 18.56 -21.57
C GLY A 96 -23.84 17.06 -21.39
N LYS A 97 -22.63 16.54 -21.66
CA LYS A 97 -22.27 15.12 -21.49
C LYS A 97 -21.68 14.86 -20.13
N ALA A 98 -21.98 13.68 -19.57
CA ALA A 98 -21.47 13.20 -18.29
C ALA A 98 -20.40 12.13 -18.50
N TYR A 99 -19.26 12.28 -17.80
CA TYR A 99 -18.15 11.32 -17.78
C TYR A 99 -17.97 10.85 -16.36
N GLN A 100 -18.06 9.54 -16.11
CA GLN A 100 -18.09 8.99 -14.76
C GLN A 100 -16.86 8.17 -14.42
N CYS A 101 -16.42 8.30 -13.18
CA CYS A 101 -15.36 7.51 -12.57
C CYS A 101 -15.90 6.87 -11.29
N MET A 102 -15.79 5.54 -11.17
CA MET A 102 -16.03 4.84 -9.91
C MET A 102 -14.86 5.11 -8.96
N VAL A 103 -15.17 5.68 -7.81
CA VAL A 103 -14.16 5.96 -6.77
C VAL A 103 -14.39 5.02 -5.60
N LYS A 104 -13.34 4.29 -5.22
CA LYS A 104 -13.32 3.47 -4.03
C LYS A 104 -12.37 4.08 -2.99
N VAL A 105 -12.91 4.39 -1.83
CA VAL A 105 -12.16 4.94 -0.70
C VAL A 105 -11.85 3.82 0.29
N TYR A 106 -10.58 3.66 0.63
CA TYR A 106 -10.08 2.67 1.58
C TYR A 106 -9.67 3.34 2.88
N ARG A 107 -9.74 2.61 4.01
CA ARG A 107 -9.28 3.10 5.32
C ARG A 107 -7.78 3.25 5.38
N THR A 108 -7.04 2.35 4.71
CA THR A 108 -5.59 2.36 4.61
C THR A 108 -5.14 2.06 3.18
N GLY A 109 -3.90 2.44 2.83
CA GLY A 109 -3.29 2.09 1.55
C GLY A 109 -3.04 0.59 1.37
N ILE A 110 -3.10 -0.18 2.46
CA ILE A 110 -2.90 -1.63 2.46
C ILE A 110 -4.13 -2.37 1.89
N GLU A 111 -5.34 -1.86 2.10
CA GLU A 111 -6.59 -2.57 1.75
C GLU A 111 -6.77 -2.88 0.26
N TRP A 112 -6.03 -2.25 -0.62
CA TRP A 112 -6.06 -2.57 -2.06
C TRP A 112 -4.88 -3.44 -2.52
N MET A 113 -3.89 -3.67 -1.67
CA MET A 113 -2.71 -4.45 -2.04
C MET A 113 -3.09 -5.93 -2.27
N PRO A 114 -2.53 -6.59 -3.30
CA PRO A 114 -2.81 -7.99 -3.59
C PRO A 114 -2.63 -8.90 -2.38
N ASN A 115 -1.56 -8.70 -1.61
CA ASN A 115 -1.27 -9.49 -0.42
C ASN A 115 -2.36 -9.37 0.65
N TYR A 116 -2.93 -8.18 0.86
CA TYR A 116 -4.08 -8.02 1.74
C TYR A 116 -5.32 -8.73 1.18
N LEU A 117 -5.61 -8.56 -0.10
CA LEU A 117 -6.79 -9.14 -0.74
C LEU A 117 -6.79 -10.67 -0.68
N GLN A 118 -5.62 -11.31 -0.76
CA GLN A 118 -5.46 -12.75 -0.58
C GLN A 118 -5.64 -13.19 0.87
N LYS A 119 -5.16 -12.40 1.83
CA LYS A 119 -5.12 -12.76 3.26
C LYS A 119 -6.38 -12.37 4.05
N LYS A 120 -7.23 -11.47 3.54
CA LYS A 120 -8.44 -11.02 4.25
C LYS A 120 -9.52 -12.10 4.40
N ASN A 121 -9.53 -13.08 3.50
CA ASN A 121 -10.45 -14.22 3.56
C ASN A 121 -9.72 -15.37 4.26
N VAL A 122 -10.20 -15.73 5.46
CA VAL A 122 -9.58 -16.75 6.30
C VAL A 122 -10.07 -18.14 5.86
N PRO A 123 -9.24 -18.97 5.21
CA PRO A 123 -9.61 -20.37 4.98
C PRO A 123 -9.75 -21.12 6.31
N ALA A 124 -10.76 -21.99 6.43
CA ALA A 124 -11.02 -22.75 7.65
C ALA A 124 -9.77 -23.50 8.16
N GLN A 125 -8.98 -24.07 7.24
CA GLN A 125 -7.73 -24.77 7.58
C GLN A 125 -6.64 -23.88 8.17
N ASN A 126 -6.78 -22.56 8.13
CA ASN A 126 -5.83 -21.60 8.70
C ASN A 126 -6.23 -21.12 10.10
N GLN A 127 -7.38 -21.54 10.61
CA GLN A 127 -7.78 -21.25 11.99
C GLN A 127 -6.94 -22.05 13.00
N GLY A 128 -6.76 -21.51 14.19
CA GLY A 128 -6.00 -22.16 15.27
C GLY A 128 -4.48 -22.21 15.07
N ARG A 129 -3.94 -21.59 14.03
CA ARG A 129 -2.49 -21.54 13.77
C ARG A 129 -1.82 -20.39 14.51
N VAL A 130 -0.50 -20.44 14.60
CA VAL A 130 0.30 -19.28 15.00
C VAL A 130 0.23 -18.23 13.88
N VAL A 131 -0.34 -17.06 14.15
CA VAL A 131 -0.44 -15.94 13.19
C VAL A 131 0.80 -15.08 13.29
N LEU A 132 1.53 -14.96 12.19
CA LEU A 132 2.65 -14.03 12.03
C LEU A 132 2.13 -12.76 11.36
N ALA A 133 2.12 -11.65 12.06
CA ALA A 133 1.54 -10.38 11.63
C ALA A 133 2.59 -9.27 11.64
N GLY A 134 2.61 -8.44 10.61
CA GLY A 134 3.56 -7.33 10.56
C GLY A 134 3.91 -6.85 9.17
N SER A 135 5.03 -6.16 9.06
CA SER A 135 5.50 -5.56 7.82
C SER A 135 6.31 -6.54 6.95
N SER A 136 7.11 -6.00 6.02
CA SER A 136 7.91 -6.78 5.07
C SER A 136 8.86 -7.79 5.70
N TYR A 137 9.34 -7.55 6.89
CA TYR A 137 10.17 -8.55 7.61
C TYR A 137 9.39 -9.84 7.90
N ILE A 138 8.09 -9.74 8.24
CA ILE A 138 7.23 -10.92 8.36
C ILE A 138 6.90 -11.47 6.97
N GLU A 139 6.50 -10.62 6.03
CA GLU A 139 6.12 -11.04 4.68
C GLU A 139 7.21 -11.88 4.01
N TYR A 140 8.47 -11.46 4.13
CA TYR A 140 9.61 -12.14 3.51
C TYR A 140 10.18 -13.29 4.35
N TRP A 141 9.61 -13.58 5.52
CA TRP A 141 10.02 -14.72 6.35
C TRP A 141 9.40 -16.02 5.83
N THR A 142 9.87 -16.48 4.67
CA THR A 142 9.36 -17.66 3.97
C THR A 142 9.69 -18.96 4.68
N SER A 143 10.79 -19.00 5.44
CA SER A 143 11.22 -20.18 6.23
C SER A 143 10.47 -20.33 7.57
N ALA A 144 9.55 -19.43 7.91
CA ALA A 144 8.85 -19.49 9.19
C ALA A 144 8.08 -20.79 9.40
N SER A 145 7.37 -21.29 8.37
CA SER A 145 6.58 -22.52 8.49
C SER A 145 7.44 -23.73 8.91
N THR A 146 8.63 -23.86 8.32
CA THR A 146 9.60 -24.92 8.68
C THR A 146 10.18 -24.69 10.08
N ALA A 147 10.55 -23.46 10.41
CA ALA A 147 11.16 -23.12 11.69
C ALA A 147 10.22 -23.35 12.88
N PHE A 148 8.92 -23.14 12.70
CA PHE A 148 7.92 -23.35 13.73
C PHE A 148 7.51 -24.81 13.91
N ALA A 149 7.78 -25.70 12.97
CA ALA A 149 7.37 -27.12 13.09
C ALA A 149 7.64 -27.70 14.47
N PRO A 150 6.72 -28.48 15.08
CA PRO A 150 5.45 -28.96 14.52
C PRO A 150 4.29 -27.95 14.56
N LEU A 151 4.45 -26.76 15.15
CA LEU A 151 3.41 -25.72 15.18
C LEU A 151 3.14 -25.23 13.75
N LYS A 152 1.87 -25.21 13.37
CA LYS A 152 1.45 -24.67 12.07
C LYS A 152 1.36 -23.15 12.13
N THR A 153 1.86 -22.46 11.12
CA THR A 153 1.83 -20.99 11.04
C THR A 153 0.99 -20.51 9.87
N VAL A 154 0.57 -19.26 9.94
CA VAL A 154 0.09 -18.48 8.80
C VAL A 154 0.80 -17.14 8.76
N ASN A 155 1.39 -16.80 7.61
CA ASN A 155 2.12 -15.55 7.42
C ASN A 155 1.20 -14.48 6.83
N ASN A 156 0.74 -13.55 7.67
CA ASN A 156 -0.08 -12.42 7.30
C ASN A 156 0.73 -11.10 7.19
N GLY A 157 2.06 -11.18 7.05
CA GLY A 157 2.90 -10.02 6.81
C GLY A 157 2.51 -9.26 5.54
N ILE A 158 2.55 -7.91 5.60
CA ILE A 158 2.26 -7.03 4.47
C ILE A 158 3.34 -5.94 4.42
N GLY A 159 4.10 -5.94 3.34
CA GLY A 159 5.20 -4.99 3.13
C GLY A 159 4.77 -3.54 3.26
N GLY A 160 5.60 -2.72 3.87
CA GLY A 160 5.33 -1.29 4.05
C GLY A 160 4.30 -0.96 5.14
N SER A 161 3.63 -1.93 5.75
CA SER A 161 2.59 -1.68 6.76
C SER A 161 3.14 -1.00 8.02
N THR A 162 2.34 -0.09 8.56
CA THR A 162 2.57 0.68 9.78
C THR A 162 1.73 0.14 10.94
N VAL A 163 1.99 0.61 12.16
CA VAL A 163 1.13 0.29 13.32
C VAL A 163 -0.31 0.74 13.07
N GLN A 164 -0.51 1.90 12.43
CA GLN A 164 -1.85 2.41 12.13
C GLN A 164 -2.63 1.50 11.17
N ASP A 165 -1.95 0.91 10.17
CA ASP A 165 -2.57 -0.08 9.30
C ASP A 165 -3.06 -1.29 10.11
N TRP A 166 -2.22 -1.82 11.00
CA TRP A 166 -2.57 -2.94 11.85
C TRP A 166 -3.66 -2.61 12.86
N MET A 167 -3.73 -1.37 13.37
CA MET A 167 -4.85 -0.89 14.19
C MET A 167 -6.20 -0.94 13.45
N THR A 168 -6.17 -0.94 12.13
CA THR A 168 -7.36 -1.02 11.27
C THR A 168 -7.66 -2.46 10.84
N LEU A 169 -6.62 -3.27 10.63
CA LEU A 169 -6.71 -4.57 9.96
C LEU A 169 -6.63 -5.77 10.92
N TYR A 170 -6.26 -5.57 12.18
CA TYR A 170 -5.98 -6.65 13.13
C TYR A 170 -7.16 -7.63 13.30
N GLU A 171 -8.41 -7.17 13.25
CA GLU A 171 -9.57 -8.06 13.37
C GLU A 171 -9.59 -9.05 12.20
N LYS A 172 -9.44 -8.56 10.96
CA LYS A 172 -9.49 -9.41 9.75
C LYS A 172 -8.27 -10.29 9.60
N LEU A 173 -7.07 -9.76 9.90
CA LEU A 173 -5.80 -10.43 9.62
C LEU A 173 -5.22 -11.19 10.81
N ILE A 174 -5.79 -11.03 12.02
CA ILE A 174 -5.33 -11.72 13.22
C ILE A 174 -6.51 -12.39 13.93
N VAL A 175 -7.48 -11.61 14.41
CA VAL A 175 -8.54 -12.14 15.30
C VAL A 175 -9.40 -13.19 14.61
N ASN A 176 -9.83 -12.94 13.36
CA ASN A 176 -10.66 -13.88 12.60
C ASN A 176 -9.97 -15.23 12.31
N TYR A 177 -8.64 -15.30 12.45
CA TYR A 177 -7.90 -16.55 12.35
C TYR A 177 -8.00 -17.43 13.60
N LYS A 178 -8.62 -16.94 14.70
CA LYS A 178 -8.74 -17.64 15.99
C LYS A 178 -7.38 -18.26 16.38
N PRO A 179 -6.30 -17.47 16.46
CA PRO A 179 -4.94 -17.98 16.53
C PRO A 179 -4.67 -18.72 17.85
N SER A 180 -3.78 -19.72 17.81
CA SER A 180 -3.19 -20.33 19.02
C SER A 180 -2.12 -19.43 19.64
N ALA A 181 -1.47 -18.59 18.85
CA ALA A 181 -0.54 -17.54 19.30
C ALA A 181 -0.42 -16.45 18.21
N VAL A 182 -0.03 -15.25 18.60
CA VAL A 182 0.20 -14.13 17.69
C VAL A 182 1.63 -13.63 17.80
N VAL A 183 2.31 -13.48 16.66
CA VAL A 183 3.65 -12.89 16.57
C VAL A 183 3.55 -11.60 15.77
N VAL A 184 3.98 -10.49 16.36
CA VAL A 184 3.82 -9.14 15.79
C VAL A 184 5.19 -8.49 15.55
N TYR A 185 5.41 -7.96 14.33
CA TYR A 185 6.55 -7.11 13.99
C TYR A 185 6.10 -5.87 13.22
N VAL A 186 6.04 -4.73 13.89
CA VAL A 186 5.59 -3.43 13.35
C VAL A 186 6.39 -2.28 13.98
N GLY A 187 6.26 -1.07 13.45
CA GLY A 187 6.84 0.17 14.00
C GLY A 187 8.05 0.69 13.20
N SER A 188 8.81 -0.18 12.55
CA SER A 188 9.97 0.26 11.74
C SER A 188 9.58 1.21 10.60
N ASN A 189 8.42 1.02 9.97
CA ASN A 189 7.92 1.90 8.90
C ASN A 189 7.35 3.21 9.43
N ASP A 190 6.78 3.19 10.63
CA ASP A 190 6.31 4.39 11.33
C ASP A 190 7.47 5.34 11.60
N ILE A 191 8.57 4.82 12.17
CA ILE A 191 9.79 5.59 12.46
C ILE A 191 10.45 6.06 11.15
N ALA A 192 10.50 5.22 10.12
CA ALA A 192 11.00 5.61 8.80
C ALA A 192 10.12 6.67 8.13
N GLY A 193 8.84 6.73 8.46
CA GLY A 193 7.89 7.76 8.05
C GLY A 193 7.93 9.03 8.90
N GLY A 194 8.90 9.18 9.81
CA GLY A 194 9.13 10.39 10.61
C GLY A 194 8.46 10.40 11.99
N LYS A 195 7.80 9.31 12.44
CA LYS A 195 7.30 9.25 13.80
C LYS A 195 8.46 9.00 14.79
N SER A 196 8.41 9.63 15.97
CA SER A 196 9.35 9.33 17.03
C SER A 196 9.18 7.90 17.58
N GLY A 197 10.25 7.34 18.15
CA GLY A 197 10.20 6.04 18.82
C GLY A 197 9.17 5.99 19.95
N LYS A 198 9.05 7.08 20.72
CA LYS A 198 8.04 7.21 21.80
C LYS A 198 6.61 7.14 21.25
N ALA A 199 6.30 7.90 20.20
CA ALA A 199 4.97 7.90 19.59
C ALA A 199 4.63 6.54 18.93
N THR A 200 5.61 5.91 18.28
CA THR A 200 5.48 4.58 17.69
C THR A 200 5.22 3.51 18.76
N ALA A 201 5.98 3.57 19.87
CA ALA A 201 5.78 2.66 21.01
C ALA A 201 4.38 2.77 21.60
N ALA A 202 3.89 4.00 21.83
CA ALA A 202 2.55 4.23 22.38
C ALA A 202 1.46 3.57 21.50
N GLN A 203 1.54 3.74 20.18
CA GLN A 203 0.60 3.11 19.25
C GLN A 203 0.76 1.57 19.20
N THR A 204 2.00 1.07 19.27
CA THR A 204 2.29 -0.37 19.32
C THR A 204 1.69 -1.01 20.57
N CYS A 205 1.91 -0.40 21.74
CA CYS A 205 1.33 -0.87 23.00
C CYS A 205 -0.21 -0.88 22.95
N LEU A 206 -0.83 0.14 22.33
CA LEU A 206 -2.28 0.16 22.14
C LEU A 206 -2.76 -0.98 21.24
N LEU A 207 -2.03 -1.29 20.15
CA LEU A 207 -2.33 -2.45 19.29
C LEU A 207 -2.26 -3.76 20.10
N LEU A 208 -1.17 -3.96 20.85
CA LEU A 208 -0.98 -5.16 21.67
C LEU A 208 -2.08 -5.29 22.75
N LYS A 209 -2.47 -4.18 23.40
CA LYS A 209 -3.59 -4.14 24.33
C LYS A 209 -4.92 -4.54 23.67
N ARG A 210 -5.22 -4.03 22.48
CA ARG A 210 -6.42 -4.41 21.71
C ARG A 210 -6.42 -5.89 21.34
N LEU A 211 -5.29 -6.42 20.89
CA LEU A 211 -5.14 -7.85 20.59
C LEU A 211 -5.40 -8.68 21.84
N LYS A 212 -4.83 -8.30 22.98
CA LYS A 212 -5.04 -8.99 24.27
C LYS A 212 -6.51 -9.01 24.69
N THR A 213 -7.23 -7.89 24.51
CA THR A 213 -8.65 -7.79 24.81
C THR A 213 -9.50 -8.66 23.88
N LYS A 214 -9.16 -8.72 22.59
CA LYS A 214 -9.93 -9.50 21.59
C LYS A 214 -9.60 -10.99 21.57
N LEU A 215 -8.45 -11.37 22.12
CA LEU A 215 -7.93 -12.73 22.14
C LEU A 215 -7.58 -13.15 23.58
N PRO A 216 -8.59 -13.28 24.47
CA PRO A 216 -8.34 -13.71 25.85
C PRO A 216 -7.72 -15.11 25.83
N GLY A 217 -6.70 -15.33 26.69
CA GLY A 217 -5.96 -16.61 26.77
C GLY A 217 -4.91 -16.84 25.69
N VAL A 218 -4.96 -16.14 24.55
CA VAL A 218 -3.97 -16.32 23.47
C VAL A 218 -2.69 -15.54 23.78
N PRO A 219 -1.51 -16.18 23.76
CA PRO A 219 -0.25 -15.49 23.97
C PRO A 219 0.13 -14.63 22.75
N ILE A 220 0.62 -13.42 23.04
CA ILE A 220 1.02 -12.43 22.05
C ILE A 220 2.51 -12.14 22.20
N TYR A 221 3.25 -12.19 21.12
CA TYR A 221 4.69 -11.94 21.07
C TYR A 221 4.99 -10.76 20.17
N TYR A 222 5.73 -9.79 20.68
CA TYR A 222 6.23 -8.68 19.88
C TYR A 222 7.74 -8.85 19.67
N ILE A 223 8.16 -8.84 18.40
CA ILE A 223 9.57 -8.92 18.03
C ILE A 223 10.15 -7.51 18.04
N SER A 224 11.31 -7.34 18.68
CA SER A 224 12.04 -6.06 18.67
C SER A 224 12.28 -5.55 17.25
N ILE A 225 12.09 -4.25 17.02
CA ILE A 225 12.43 -3.63 15.74
C ILE A 225 13.92 -3.87 15.47
N ALA A 226 14.22 -4.49 14.34
CA ALA A 226 15.58 -4.80 13.92
C ALA A 226 16.31 -3.53 13.43
N PRO A 227 17.61 -3.39 13.73
CA PRO A 227 18.43 -2.40 13.05
C PRO A 227 18.56 -2.76 11.56
N SER A 228 18.92 -1.80 10.71
CA SER A 228 19.30 -2.08 9.32
C SER A 228 20.32 -1.07 8.81
N ILE A 229 21.06 -1.41 7.76
CA ILE A 229 22.07 -0.53 7.19
C ILE A 229 21.41 0.75 6.69
N ARG A 230 20.34 0.59 5.90
CA ARG A 230 19.59 1.69 5.26
C ARG A 230 18.95 2.65 6.26
N ARG A 231 18.63 2.19 7.47
CA ARG A 231 17.95 2.97 8.51
C ARG A 231 18.78 3.10 9.77
N TRP A 232 20.12 3.01 9.67
CA TRP A 232 21.01 3.08 10.84
C TRP A 232 20.92 4.42 11.55
N ASN A 233 20.70 5.51 10.81
CA ASN A 233 20.46 6.84 11.37
C ASN A 233 19.20 6.93 12.25
N LEU A 234 18.25 6.00 12.10
CA LEU A 234 17.01 5.92 12.89
C LEU A 234 17.13 4.93 14.06
N TRP A 235 18.32 4.33 14.26
CA TRP A 235 18.51 3.26 15.24
C TRP A 235 18.19 3.71 16.65
N LYS A 236 18.53 4.96 17.04
CA LYS A 236 18.21 5.52 18.35
C LYS A 236 16.68 5.54 18.60
N GLU A 237 15.89 5.92 17.63
CA GLU A 237 14.41 5.93 17.74
C GLU A 237 13.85 4.50 17.84
N ASN A 238 14.45 3.54 17.11
CA ASN A 238 14.09 2.13 17.23
C ASN A 238 14.39 1.58 18.63
N GLN A 239 15.50 1.95 19.24
CA GLN A 239 15.86 1.56 20.61
C GLN A 239 14.88 2.14 21.63
N ILE A 240 14.49 3.42 21.51
CA ILE A 240 13.48 4.05 22.37
C ILE A 240 12.15 3.29 22.26
N CYS A 241 11.73 2.96 21.02
CA CYS A 241 10.52 2.18 20.79
C CYS A 241 10.60 0.79 21.42
N ASN A 242 11.69 0.06 21.16
CA ASN A 242 11.93 -1.28 21.70
C ASN A 242 11.91 -1.30 23.23
N GLN A 243 12.55 -0.35 23.87
CA GLN A 243 12.59 -0.25 25.33
C GLN A 243 11.22 0.00 25.94
N ALA A 244 10.45 0.93 25.34
CA ALA A 244 9.11 1.24 25.84
C ALA A 244 8.14 0.07 25.65
N VAL A 245 8.17 -0.61 24.50
CA VAL A 245 7.34 -1.80 24.25
C VAL A 245 7.75 -2.96 25.15
N SER A 246 9.05 -3.18 25.37
CA SER A 246 9.57 -4.19 26.29
C SER A 246 9.06 -3.96 27.73
N SER A 247 9.13 -2.70 28.20
CA SER A 247 8.59 -2.32 29.50
C SER A 247 7.07 -2.52 29.62
N PHE A 248 6.31 -2.28 28.54
CA PHE A 248 4.89 -2.57 28.51
C PHE A 248 4.62 -4.08 28.59
N CYS A 249 5.34 -4.88 27.82
CA CYS A 249 5.19 -6.33 27.81
C CYS A 249 5.50 -6.95 29.17
N SER A 250 6.53 -6.49 29.89
CA SER A 250 6.90 -7.00 31.21
C SER A 250 5.82 -6.77 32.27
N LYS A 251 4.93 -5.78 32.06
CA LYS A 251 3.81 -5.43 32.96
C LYS A 251 2.47 -5.96 32.47
N THR A 252 2.43 -6.70 31.36
CA THR A 252 1.17 -7.14 30.73
C THR A 252 1.17 -8.65 30.57
N SER A 253 0.42 -9.34 31.42
CA SER A 253 0.29 -10.81 31.34
C SER A 253 -0.19 -11.27 29.98
N GLY A 254 0.42 -12.34 29.44
CA GLY A 254 0.10 -12.93 28.13
C GLY A 254 0.62 -12.11 26.94
N VAL A 255 1.43 -11.07 27.17
CA VAL A 255 2.16 -10.34 26.11
C VAL A 255 3.65 -10.41 26.40
N SER A 256 4.44 -10.91 25.47
CA SER A 256 5.89 -11.11 25.62
C SER A 256 6.68 -10.32 24.59
N PHE A 257 7.82 -9.79 25.00
CA PHE A 257 8.78 -9.14 24.10
C PHE A 257 9.89 -10.13 23.72
N ILE A 258 10.13 -10.31 22.42
CA ILE A 258 11.23 -11.13 21.91
C ILE A 258 12.38 -10.22 21.45
N HIS A 259 13.45 -10.22 22.20
CA HIS A 259 14.61 -9.37 21.95
C HIS A 259 15.57 -10.01 20.94
N CYS A 260 15.37 -9.80 19.66
CA CYS A 260 16.23 -10.32 18.59
C CYS A 260 17.47 -9.45 18.32
N THR A 261 17.47 -8.19 18.77
CA THR A 261 18.53 -7.21 18.47
C THR A 261 19.97 -7.66 18.82
N PRO A 262 20.23 -8.30 19.97
CA PRO A 262 21.60 -8.72 20.32
C PRO A 262 22.25 -9.62 19.29
N TYR A 263 21.44 -10.46 18.61
CA TYR A 263 21.93 -11.39 17.59
C TYR A 263 22.23 -10.70 16.24
N LEU A 264 21.74 -9.47 16.05
CA LEU A 264 21.89 -8.68 14.82
C LEU A 264 23.06 -7.69 14.90
N LEU A 265 23.67 -7.57 16.07
CA LEU A 265 24.82 -6.70 16.34
C LEU A 265 26.02 -7.54 16.78
N LYS A 266 27.23 -7.07 16.49
CA LYS A 266 28.50 -7.57 17.02
C LYS A 266 29.31 -6.38 17.54
N ASN A 267 29.61 -6.38 18.84
CA ASN A 267 30.31 -5.26 19.52
C ASN A 267 29.64 -3.89 19.22
N GLY A 268 28.32 -3.82 19.31
CA GLY A 268 27.52 -2.61 19.03
C GLY A 268 27.42 -2.23 17.55
N LYS A 269 28.11 -2.91 16.65
CA LYS A 269 28.10 -2.67 15.20
C LYS A 269 27.16 -3.62 14.48
N LEU A 270 26.55 -3.11 13.42
CA LEU A 270 25.61 -3.87 12.61
C LEU A 270 26.32 -5.02 11.87
N ARG A 271 25.73 -6.20 11.92
CA ARG A 271 26.17 -7.38 11.16
C ARG A 271 25.66 -7.27 9.74
N LYS A 272 26.43 -6.61 8.85
CA LYS A 272 26.04 -6.27 7.48
C LYS A 272 25.75 -7.51 6.62
N GLU A 273 26.41 -8.63 6.90
CA GLU A 273 26.26 -9.91 6.21
C GLU A 273 24.86 -10.56 6.36
N LEU A 274 24.01 -10.01 7.21
CA LEU A 274 22.65 -10.49 7.45
C LEU A 274 21.61 -9.88 6.52
N TYR A 275 21.99 -8.91 5.68
CA TYR A 275 21.07 -8.11 4.89
C TYR A 275 21.20 -8.39 3.40
N ARG A 276 20.11 -8.14 2.66
CA ARG A 276 20.07 -8.15 1.19
C ARG A 276 20.80 -6.92 0.63
N SER A 277 20.95 -6.87 -0.69
CA SER A 277 21.52 -5.72 -1.42
C SER A 277 20.75 -4.41 -1.19
N ASP A 278 19.46 -4.48 -0.85
CA ASP A 278 18.64 -3.32 -0.49
C ASP A 278 19.02 -2.69 0.85
N GLN A 279 19.93 -3.32 1.61
CA GLN A 279 20.46 -2.86 2.89
C GLN A 279 19.39 -2.68 3.99
N LEU A 280 18.20 -3.19 3.76
CA LEU A 280 17.05 -3.10 4.67
C LEU A 280 16.60 -4.46 5.15
N HIS A 281 16.29 -5.38 4.23
CA HIS A 281 15.68 -6.65 4.56
C HIS A 281 16.72 -7.75 4.80
N PHE A 282 16.36 -8.70 5.64
CA PHE A 282 17.22 -9.86 5.89
C PHE A 282 17.38 -10.72 4.64
N ASN A 283 18.59 -11.25 4.49
CA ASN A 283 18.84 -12.40 3.64
C ASN A 283 18.61 -13.71 4.43
N GLN A 284 18.97 -14.86 3.84
CA GLN A 284 18.80 -16.16 4.48
C GLN A 284 19.52 -16.25 5.85
N LYS A 285 20.74 -15.71 5.98
CA LYS A 285 21.49 -15.68 7.26
C LYS A 285 20.77 -14.87 8.34
N GLY A 286 20.16 -13.74 7.97
CA GLY A 286 19.36 -12.95 8.89
C GLY A 286 18.12 -13.67 9.38
N TYR A 287 17.40 -14.35 8.48
CA TYR A 287 16.24 -15.17 8.87
C TYR A 287 16.62 -16.43 9.66
N GLN A 288 17.82 -17.00 9.50
CA GLN A 288 18.28 -18.09 10.35
C GLN A 288 18.31 -17.71 11.83
N ILE A 289 18.63 -16.46 12.15
CA ILE A 289 18.57 -15.95 13.53
C ILE A 289 17.12 -15.97 14.04
N TRP A 290 16.17 -15.46 13.26
CA TRP A 290 14.76 -15.50 13.64
C TRP A 290 14.23 -16.93 13.74
N ASN A 291 14.64 -17.83 12.85
CA ASN A 291 14.29 -19.25 12.88
C ASN A 291 14.71 -19.96 14.17
N GLN A 292 15.81 -19.52 14.77
CA GLN A 292 16.32 -20.09 16.04
C GLN A 292 15.64 -19.43 17.25
N VAL A 293 15.62 -18.11 17.31
CA VAL A 293 15.24 -17.35 18.52
C VAL A 293 13.72 -17.35 18.76
N ILE A 294 12.93 -17.08 17.71
CA ILE A 294 11.50 -16.79 17.88
C ILE A 294 10.69 -18.08 18.12
N PRO A 295 10.83 -19.14 17.31
CA PRO A 295 10.10 -20.38 17.55
C PRO A 295 10.50 -21.07 18.87
N ALA A 296 11.78 -21.00 19.26
CA ALA A 296 12.25 -21.60 20.51
C ALA A 296 11.52 -21.00 21.73
N ARG A 297 11.33 -19.68 21.76
CA ARG A 297 10.58 -18.98 22.82
C ARG A 297 9.12 -19.43 22.81
N ILE A 298 8.46 -19.42 21.65
CA ILE A 298 7.02 -19.70 21.53
C ILE A 298 6.71 -21.16 21.85
N LYS A 299 7.54 -22.10 21.37
CA LYS A 299 7.39 -23.52 21.68
C LYS A 299 7.53 -23.84 23.17
N LYS A 300 8.37 -23.06 23.87
CA LYS A 300 8.52 -23.20 25.35
C LYS A 300 7.24 -22.77 26.07
N ASP A 301 6.60 -21.71 25.63
CA ASP A 301 5.44 -21.12 26.28
C ASP A 301 4.11 -21.83 25.93
N LEU A 302 4.07 -22.62 24.82
CA LEU A 302 2.91 -23.37 24.34
C LEU A 302 2.94 -24.86 24.71
N LYS A 303 3.97 -25.32 25.42
CA LYS A 303 4.03 -26.67 26.04
C LYS A 303 3.20 -26.67 27.33
#